data_b6ab2af1a535b170f9e458d4b85bf853
#
_entry.id   b6ab2af1a535b170f9e458d4b85bf853
#
_cell.length_a   1.000
_cell.length_b   1.000
_cell.length_c   1.000
_cell.angle_alpha   90.00
_cell.angle_beta   90.00
_cell.angle_gamma   90.00
#
_symmetry.space_group_name_H-M   'P 1'
#
loop_
_entity.id
_entity.type
_entity.pdbx_description
1 polymer ?
#
loop_
_entity_poly.entity_id
_entity_poly.type
_entity_poly.pdbx_seq_one_letter_code
_entity_poly.pdbx_strand_id
1 'polypeptide(L)'
;MLAQLSDPHIRLGDRAAADALRTAVAAVAALDPAPDAVLVSGDLADTGDPREYALVRDLLQPLPMPVHVLPGNHDDVAALEAAFDRPVEYEVDAGPLRLVTVDTTIPGEDGGRIPVDRLAPRLNDPKPTILAMHHAPLTTGVPAMDALGIPLADRAALADLLAHHPHVKRIVSGHLHRAMVGALGGVPVFTCPGANLQLALAFRATGELPTNDDPPGYALHLLLDGEVTSHLVPL
;
A
#
# COMPACT_ATOMS: atom_id res chain seq x y z
N MET A 1 15.01 -6.19 2.96
CA MET A 1 14.22 -5.06 3.49
C MET A 1 13.38 -4.45 2.37
N LEU A 2 12.08 -4.30 2.57
CA LEU A 2 11.17 -3.59 1.66
C LEU A 2 10.78 -2.25 2.31
N ALA A 3 10.94 -1.14 1.59
CA ALA A 3 10.38 0.15 2.01
C ALA A 3 8.98 0.32 1.39
N GLN A 4 8.03 0.83 2.16
CA GLN A 4 6.66 1.10 1.71
C GLN A 4 6.38 2.60 1.83
N LEU A 5 6.05 3.24 0.71
CA LEU A 5 5.39 4.53 0.60
C LEU A 5 3.91 4.28 0.28
N SER A 6 3.03 5.24 0.57
CA SER A 6 1.60 5.10 0.27
C SER A 6 0.94 6.45 0.06
N ASP A 7 -0.11 6.47 -0.72
CA ASP A 7 -1.06 7.58 -0.82
C ASP A 7 -0.40 8.94 -1.09
N PRO A 8 0.48 9.07 -2.10
CA PRO A 8 1.10 10.36 -2.41
C PRO A 8 0.12 11.34 -3.05
N HIS A 9 -0.99 10.89 -3.67
CA HIS A 9 -2.02 11.71 -4.31
C HIS A 9 -1.43 12.82 -5.18
N ILE A 10 -0.58 12.44 -6.12
CA ILE A 10 0.05 13.40 -7.02
C ILE A 10 -0.98 13.99 -7.96
N ARG A 11 -1.13 15.32 -7.90
CA ARG A 11 -2.03 16.09 -8.73
C ARG A 11 -1.26 17.17 -9.49
N LEU A 12 -1.64 17.38 -10.75
CA LEU A 12 -1.04 18.44 -11.57
C LEU A 12 -1.26 19.80 -10.93
N GLY A 13 -0.15 20.51 -10.69
CA GLY A 13 -0.17 21.84 -10.06
C GLY A 13 -0.13 21.83 -8.53
N ASP A 14 -0.30 20.69 -7.88
CA ASP A 14 -0.11 20.55 -6.44
C ASP A 14 1.38 20.36 -6.12
N ARG A 15 2.01 21.46 -5.68
CA ARG A 15 3.41 21.43 -5.28
C ARG A 15 3.63 20.76 -3.92
N ALA A 16 2.66 20.86 -3.02
CA ALA A 16 2.80 20.32 -1.68
C ALA A 16 2.89 18.78 -1.72
N ALA A 17 2.00 18.11 -2.45
CA ALA A 17 2.05 16.67 -2.64
C ALA A 17 3.37 16.23 -3.32
N ALA A 18 3.82 16.94 -4.35
CA ALA A 18 5.07 16.64 -5.04
C ALA A 18 6.29 16.83 -4.12
N ASP A 19 6.32 17.87 -3.29
CA ASP A 19 7.42 18.11 -2.34
C ASP A 19 7.42 17.10 -1.20
N ALA A 20 6.25 16.68 -0.72
CA ALA A 20 6.11 15.61 0.26
C ALA A 20 6.67 14.28 -0.28
N LEU A 21 6.29 13.89 -1.49
CA LEU A 21 6.83 12.67 -2.11
C LEU A 21 8.35 12.77 -2.34
N ARG A 22 8.89 13.93 -2.77
CA ARG A 22 10.34 14.13 -2.88
C ARG A 22 11.05 13.92 -1.55
N THR A 23 10.47 14.42 -0.46
CA THR A 23 11.03 14.26 0.89
C THR A 23 11.06 12.79 1.28
N ALA A 24 9.98 12.07 1.06
CA ALA A 24 9.90 10.62 1.33
C ALA A 24 10.91 9.82 0.50
N VAL A 25 11.00 10.11 -0.80
CA VAL A 25 11.97 9.49 -1.72
C VAL A 25 13.41 9.75 -1.27
N ALA A 26 13.75 11.00 -0.91
CA ALA A 26 15.07 11.35 -0.43
C ALA A 26 15.42 10.62 0.88
N ALA A 27 14.47 10.51 1.80
CA ALA A 27 14.65 9.78 3.05
C ALA A 27 14.91 8.28 2.80
N VAL A 28 14.14 7.65 1.91
CA VAL A 28 14.33 6.22 1.56
C VAL A 28 15.65 6.01 0.82
N ALA A 29 16.01 6.90 -0.12
CA ALA A 29 17.26 6.80 -0.88
C ALA A 29 18.51 6.96 0.00
N ALA A 30 18.39 7.65 1.14
CA ALA A 30 19.50 7.88 2.09
C ALA A 30 19.69 6.75 3.11
N LEU A 31 18.84 5.71 3.10
CA LEU A 31 18.95 4.60 4.04
C LEU A 31 20.24 3.79 3.81
N ASP A 32 20.91 3.44 4.90
CA ASP A 32 22.06 2.54 4.92
C ASP A 32 21.87 1.46 6.01
N PRO A 33 21.73 0.19 5.66
CA PRO A 33 21.73 -0.34 4.28
C PRO A 33 20.48 0.08 3.48
N ALA A 34 20.67 0.24 2.17
CA ALA A 34 19.57 0.53 1.25
C ALA A 34 18.52 -0.60 1.24
N PRO A 35 17.21 -0.30 1.05
CA PRO A 35 16.20 -1.31 0.83
C PRO A 35 16.46 -2.13 -0.45
N ASP A 36 16.03 -3.41 -0.44
CA ASP A 36 16.09 -4.26 -1.64
C ASP A 36 15.09 -3.80 -2.71
N ALA A 37 13.99 -3.18 -2.29
CA ALA A 37 12.95 -2.62 -3.16
C ALA A 37 12.10 -1.58 -2.40
N VAL A 38 11.36 -0.78 -3.18
CA VAL A 38 10.32 0.14 -2.69
C VAL A 38 8.97 -0.31 -3.23
N LEU A 39 7.94 -0.27 -2.41
CA LEU A 39 6.53 -0.41 -2.78
C LEU A 39 5.82 0.94 -2.61
N VAL A 40 5.06 1.37 -3.61
CA VAL A 40 4.05 2.43 -3.45
C VAL A 40 2.67 1.78 -3.45
N SER A 41 2.00 1.81 -2.29
CA SER A 41 0.81 0.98 -2.03
C SER A 41 -0.52 1.67 -2.35
N GLY A 42 -0.62 2.28 -3.54
CA GLY A 42 -1.84 2.84 -4.11
C GLY A 42 -1.99 4.35 -3.94
N ASP A 43 -3.02 4.88 -4.61
CA ASP A 43 -3.35 6.30 -4.70
C ASP A 43 -2.13 7.14 -5.13
N LEU A 44 -1.48 6.68 -6.22
CA LEU A 44 -0.31 7.34 -6.78
C LEU A 44 -0.69 8.68 -7.40
N ALA A 45 -1.72 8.66 -8.25
CA ALA A 45 -2.33 9.84 -8.86
C ALA A 45 -3.61 10.22 -8.07
N ASP A 46 -3.95 11.51 -8.04
CA ASP A 46 -5.16 11.99 -7.37
C ASP A 46 -6.41 11.87 -8.26
N THR A 47 -6.24 11.94 -9.58
CA THR A 47 -7.35 11.92 -10.53
C THR A 47 -7.25 10.83 -11.61
N GLY A 48 -6.19 9.99 -11.58
CA GLY A 48 -5.95 8.99 -12.60
C GLY A 48 -5.47 9.54 -13.96
N ASP A 49 -5.10 10.83 -14.04
CA ASP A 49 -4.60 11.44 -15.28
C ASP A 49 -3.22 10.85 -15.66
N PRO A 50 -3.01 10.36 -16.90
CA PRO A 50 -1.71 9.84 -17.33
C PRO A 50 -0.52 10.77 -17.09
N ARG A 51 -0.72 12.08 -17.08
CA ARG A 51 0.32 13.08 -16.78
C ARG A 51 0.72 13.09 -15.31
N GLU A 52 -0.19 12.74 -14.40
CA GLU A 52 0.12 12.58 -12.98
C GLU A 52 1.03 11.38 -12.77
N TYR A 53 0.77 10.24 -13.43
CA TYR A 53 1.67 9.10 -13.39
C TYR A 53 3.06 9.38 -13.98
N ALA A 54 3.14 10.18 -15.05
CA ALA A 54 4.43 10.62 -15.57
C ALA A 54 5.20 11.43 -14.51
N LEU A 55 4.53 12.33 -13.80
CA LEU A 55 5.13 13.09 -12.69
C LEU A 55 5.53 12.18 -11.53
N VAL A 56 4.69 11.20 -11.16
CA VAL A 56 5.04 10.20 -10.12
C VAL A 56 6.33 9.46 -10.50
N ARG A 57 6.46 8.99 -11.74
CA ARG A 57 7.67 8.30 -12.22
C ARG A 57 8.91 9.18 -12.10
N ASP A 58 8.79 10.45 -12.50
CA ASP A 58 9.90 11.42 -12.40
C ASP A 58 10.30 11.63 -10.94
N LEU A 59 9.33 11.70 -10.03
CA LEU A 59 9.56 11.88 -8.60
C LEU A 59 10.21 10.65 -7.95
N LEU A 60 9.90 9.44 -8.42
CA LEU A 60 10.44 8.18 -7.93
C LEU A 60 11.83 7.83 -8.54
N GLN A 61 12.22 8.48 -9.66
CA GLN A 61 13.46 8.20 -10.38
C GLN A 61 14.74 8.26 -9.54
N PRO A 62 14.88 9.12 -8.49
CA PRO A 62 16.06 9.13 -7.65
C PRO A 62 16.30 7.88 -6.80
N LEU A 63 15.32 6.97 -6.68
CA LEU A 63 15.47 5.72 -5.93
C LEU A 63 16.40 4.76 -6.69
N PRO A 64 17.52 4.30 -6.09
CA PRO A 64 18.48 3.44 -6.77
C PRO A 64 18.06 1.95 -6.83
N MET A 65 16.98 1.58 -6.14
CA MET A 65 16.44 0.22 -6.08
C MET A 65 15.18 0.09 -6.92
N PRO A 66 14.73 -1.15 -7.25
CA PRO A 66 13.46 -1.37 -7.94
C PRO A 66 12.27 -0.77 -7.20
N VAL A 67 11.38 -0.10 -7.95
CA VAL A 67 10.13 0.44 -7.43
C VAL A 67 8.97 -0.41 -7.96
N HIS A 68 8.10 -0.82 -7.05
CA HIS A 68 6.89 -1.58 -7.29
C HIS A 68 5.69 -0.72 -6.94
N VAL A 69 4.63 -0.83 -7.74
CA VAL A 69 3.41 -0.06 -7.53
C VAL A 69 2.19 -0.98 -7.59
N LEU A 70 1.13 -0.60 -6.91
CA LEU A 70 -0.20 -1.17 -7.06
C LEU A 70 -1.23 -0.04 -7.03
N PRO A 71 -2.44 -0.24 -7.60
CA PRO A 71 -3.43 0.83 -7.67
C PRO A 71 -4.16 1.01 -6.34
N GLY A 72 -4.59 2.26 -6.08
CA GLY A 72 -5.63 2.59 -5.13
C GLY A 72 -6.91 3.05 -5.82
N ASN A 73 -7.91 3.48 -5.05
CA ASN A 73 -9.22 3.86 -5.60
C ASN A 73 -9.20 5.19 -6.40
N HIS A 74 -8.20 6.02 -6.23
CA HIS A 74 -7.98 7.22 -7.07
C HIS A 74 -7.28 6.91 -8.39
N ASP A 75 -6.67 5.72 -8.53
CA ASP A 75 -5.88 5.37 -9.70
C ASP A 75 -6.75 4.80 -10.83
N ASP A 76 -6.43 5.20 -12.07
CA ASP A 76 -6.87 4.48 -13.28
C ASP A 76 -5.90 3.33 -13.56
N VAL A 77 -6.38 2.09 -13.41
CA VAL A 77 -5.55 0.88 -13.54
C VAL A 77 -4.86 0.81 -14.90
N ALA A 78 -5.56 1.11 -16.01
CA ALA A 78 -4.99 1.00 -17.34
C ALA A 78 -3.91 2.07 -17.59
N ALA A 79 -4.12 3.28 -17.09
CA ALA A 79 -3.13 4.35 -17.18
C ALA A 79 -1.90 4.05 -16.29
N LEU A 80 -2.11 3.48 -15.11
CA LEU A 80 -1.02 3.05 -14.23
C LEU A 80 -0.18 1.94 -14.87
N GLU A 81 -0.82 0.90 -15.43
CA GLU A 81 -0.13 -0.17 -16.15
C GLU A 81 0.69 0.36 -17.33
N ALA A 82 0.10 1.26 -18.11
CA ALA A 82 0.79 1.90 -19.24
C ALA A 82 1.98 2.76 -18.77
N ALA A 83 1.84 3.48 -17.65
CA ALA A 83 2.90 4.34 -17.13
C ALA A 83 4.10 3.55 -16.59
N PHE A 84 3.86 2.40 -15.96
CA PHE A 84 4.91 1.58 -15.34
C PHE A 84 5.32 0.35 -16.16
N ASP A 85 4.74 0.16 -17.37
CA ASP A 85 5.00 -0.93 -18.32
C ASP A 85 4.93 -2.32 -17.64
N ARG A 86 3.87 -2.52 -16.83
CA ARG A 86 3.63 -3.78 -16.13
C ARG A 86 2.17 -3.92 -15.68
N PRO A 87 1.65 -5.16 -15.55
CA PRO A 87 0.35 -5.38 -14.91
C PRO A 87 0.40 -4.96 -13.44
N VAL A 88 -0.75 -4.62 -12.85
CA VAL A 88 -0.85 -4.26 -11.42
C VAL A 88 -0.85 -5.47 -10.48
N GLU A 89 -1.27 -6.63 -10.99
CA GLU A 89 -1.19 -7.91 -10.26
C GLU A 89 0.03 -8.71 -10.70
N TYR A 90 1.03 -8.82 -9.84
CA TYR A 90 2.28 -9.54 -10.12
C TYR A 90 2.91 -10.08 -8.83
N GLU A 91 3.88 -10.96 -9.02
CA GLU A 91 4.77 -11.47 -7.98
C GLU A 91 6.21 -11.10 -8.34
N VAL A 92 6.99 -10.72 -7.33
CA VAL A 92 8.40 -10.39 -7.49
C VAL A 92 9.18 -10.65 -6.21
N ASP A 93 10.45 -10.97 -6.37
CA ASP A 93 11.36 -11.06 -5.24
C ASP A 93 11.87 -9.64 -4.86
N ALA A 94 11.71 -9.28 -3.60
CA ALA A 94 12.22 -8.07 -2.98
C ALA A 94 13.27 -8.48 -1.92
N GLY A 95 14.49 -8.76 -2.38
CA GLY A 95 15.52 -9.40 -1.57
C GLY A 95 15.09 -10.78 -1.08
N PRO A 96 15.10 -11.05 0.24
CA PRO A 96 14.69 -12.34 0.80
C PRO A 96 13.16 -12.51 0.87
N LEU A 97 12.40 -11.45 0.64
CA LEU A 97 10.93 -11.45 0.66
C LEU A 97 10.37 -11.64 -0.74
N ARG A 98 9.25 -12.34 -0.84
CA ARG A 98 8.38 -12.30 -2.01
C ARG A 98 7.31 -11.24 -1.80
N LEU A 99 7.12 -10.37 -2.77
CA LEU A 99 6.02 -9.41 -2.83
C LEU A 99 4.95 -9.95 -3.78
N VAL A 100 3.71 -10.03 -3.31
CA VAL A 100 2.52 -10.38 -4.12
C VAL A 100 1.58 -9.19 -4.06
N THR A 101 1.31 -8.56 -5.21
CA THR A 101 0.39 -7.42 -5.29
C THR A 101 -1.02 -7.87 -5.64
N VAL A 102 -2.02 -7.26 -5.04
CA VAL A 102 -3.45 -7.53 -5.28
C VAL A 102 -4.15 -6.24 -5.64
N ASP A 103 -4.81 -6.23 -6.77
CA ASP A 103 -5.72 -5.15 -7.13
C ASP A 103 -7.05 -5.32 -6.37
N THR A 104 -7.29 -4.39 -5.44
CA THR A 104 -8.52 -4.35 -4.65
C THR A 104 -9.51 -3.29 -5.13
N THR A 105 -9.21 -2.59 -6.22
CA THR A 105 -10.05 -1.50 -6.71
C THR A 105 -11.35 -1.99 -7.33
N ILE A 106 -12.39 -1.17 -7.22
CA ILE A 106 -13.65 -1.34 -7.91
C ILE A 106 -13.86 -0.07 -8.74
N PRO A 107 -13.93 -0.16 -10.07
CA PRO A 107 -14.04 1.04 -10.90
C PRO A 107 -15.20 1.95 -10.49
N GLY A 108 -14.88 3.20 -10.13
CA GLY A 108 -15.86 4.21 -9.72
C GLY A 108 -16.36 4.10 -8.28
N GLU A 109 -15.73 3.29 -7.45
CA GLU A 109 -16.02 3.18 -6.01
C GLU A 109 -14.78 3.47 -5.17
N ASP A 110 -14.98 4.06 -3.99
CA ASP A 110 -13.89 4.34 -3.04
C ASP A 110 -13.56 3.12 -2.16
N GLY A 111 -14.47 2.15 -2.08
CA GLY A 111 -14.28 0.89 -1.35
C GLY A 111 -13.60 -0.17 -2.21
N GLY A 112 -13.16 -1.25 -1.55
CA GLY A 112 -12.43 -2.30 -2.23
C GLY A 112 -13.04 -3.69 -2.11
N ARG A 113 -12.48 -4.65 -2.86
CA ARG A 113 -12.79 -6.08 -2.78
C ARG A 113 -11.51 -6.93 -2.90
N ILE A 114 -11.58 -8.17 -2.48
CA ILE A 114 -10.45 -9.09 -2.62
C ILE A 114 -10.81 -10.21 -3.61
N PRO A 115 -10.13 -10.29 -4.76
CA PRO A 115 -10.36 -11.34 -5.76
C PRO A 115 -9.65 -12.65 -5.34
N VAL A 116 -10.17 -13.33 -4.30
CA VAL A 116 -9.52 -14.50 -3.68
C VAL A 116 -9.24 -15.61 -4.68
N ASP A 117 -10.12 -15.85 -5.64
CA ASP A 117 -9.94 -16.89 -6.67
C ASP A 117 -8.73 -16.61 -7.58
N ARG A 118 -8.47 -15.33 -7.89
CA ARG A 118 -7.27 -14.92 -8.66
C ARG A 118 -6.01 -14.92 -7.81
N LEU A 119 -6.15 -14.65 -6.52
CA LEU A 119 -5.03 -14.60 -5.58
C LEU A 119 -4.51 -16.01 -5.22
N ALA A 120 -5.39 -16.96 -4.97
CA ALA A 120 -5.03 -18.28 -4.45
C ALA A 120 -3.90 -18.99 -5.23
N PRO A 121 -3.91 -19.10 -6.57
CA PRO A 121 -2.82 -19.75 -7.31
C PRO A 121 -1.48 -19.02 -7.22
N ARG A 122 -1.48 -17.73 -6.86
CA ARG A 122 -0.31 -16.87 -6.77
C ARG A 122 0.43 -16.99 -5.45
N LEU A 123 -0.16 -17.65 -4.46
CA LEU A 123 0.43 -17.90 -3.15
C LEU A 123 1.09 -19.29 -3.02
N ASN A 124 1.29 -20.03 -4.09
CA ASN A 124 1.84 -21.40 -4.05
C ASN A 124 3.37 -21.46 -3.79
N ASP A 125 4.12 -20.36 -4.00
CA ASP A 125 5.55 -20.31 -3.69
C ASP A 125 5.73 -20.19 -2.16
N PRO A 126 6.50 -21.10 -1.51
CA PRO A 126 6.64 -21.15 -0.06
C PRO A 126 7.58 -20.08 0.53
N LYS A 127 8.12 -19.17 -0.28
CA LYS A 127 8.98 -18.07 0.21
C LYS A 127 8.23 -17.18 1.20
N PRO A 128 8.92 -16.62 2.22
CA PRO A 128 8.35 -15.59 3.09
C PRO A 128 7.76 -14.45 2.26
N THR A 129 6.44 -14.25 2.37
CA THR A 129 5.68 -13.38 1.47
C THR A 129 5.08 -12.18 2.22
N ILE A 130 5.19 -11.02 1.61
CA ILE A 130 4.37 -9.84 1.90
C ILE A 130 3.27 -9.78 0.85
N LEU A 131 2.02 -9.81 1.31
CA LEU A 131 0.83 -9.60 0.49
C LEU A 131 0.50 -8.11 0.54
N ALA A 132 0.56 -7.44 -0.61
CA ALA A 132 0.32 -6.00 -0.71
C ALA A 132 -0.98 -5.69 -1.45
N MET A 133 -1.79 -4.84 -0.86
CA MET A 133 -3.06 -4.36 -1.40
C MET A 133 -3.34 -2.94 -0.90
N HIS A 134 -4.11 -2.15 -1.64
CA HIS A 134 -4.39 -0.78 -1.21
C HIS A 134 -5.36 -0.74 -0.02
N HIS A 135 -6.56 -1.31 -0.17
CA HIS A 135 -7.58 -1.32 0.88
C HIS A 135 -7.21 -2.33 1.98
N ALA A 136 -7.13 -1.87 3.22
CA ALA A 136 -6.78 -2.72 4.35
C ALA A 136 -7.92 -3.69 4.71
N PRO A 137 -7.64 -5.00 4.86
CA PRO A 137 -8.66 -5.98 5.24
C PRO A 137 -8.90 -5.98 6.75
N LEU A 138 -9.11 -4.80 7.34
CA LEU A 138 -9.32 -4.59 8.77
C LEU A 138 -10.65 -3.89 9.04
N THR A 139 -11.13 -4.02 10.28
CA THR A 139 -12.11 -3.09 10.85
C THR A 139 -11.35 -2.06 11.67
N THR A 140 -11.53 -0.79 11.37
CA THR A 140 -10.79 0.31 11.98
C THR A 140 -11.44 0.81 13.26
N GLY A 141 -12.74 0.61 13.40
CA GLY A 141 -13.58 1.22 14.44
C GLY A 141 -13.95 2.68 14.15
N VAL A 142 -13.55 3.20 12.99
CA VAL A 142 -13.97 4.51 12.48
C VAL A 142 -15.01 4.28 11.39
N PRO A 143 -16.32 4.56 11.62
CA PRO A 143 -17.38 4.16 10.69
C PRO A 143 -17.18 4.68 9.26
N ALA A 144 -16.65 5.87 9.08
CA ALA A 144 -16.38 6.42 7.76
C ALA A 144 -15.27 5.65 7.02
N MET A 145 -14.19 5.24 7.71
CA MET A 145 -13.13 4.38 7.13
C MET A 145 -13.66 2.98 6.83
N ASP A 146 -14.47 2.43 7.76
CA ASP A 146 -15.02 1.07 7.61
C ASP A 146 -16.02 0.98 6.43
N ALA A 147 -16.70 2.08 6.10
CA ALA A 147 -17.60 2.18 4.94
C ALA A 147 -16.85 2.11 3.59
N LEU A 148 -15.59 2.52 3.55
CA LEU A 148 -14.70 2.50 2.37
C LEU A 148 -13.75 1.28 2.38
N GLY A 149 -13.95 0.34 3.30
CA GLY A 149 -13.07 -0.81 3.48
C GLY A 149 -13.46 -2.02 2.62
N ILE A 150 -12.81 -3.14 2.92
CA ILE A 150 -13.10 -4.44 2.32
C ILE A 150 -14.31 -5.08 3.01
N PRO A 151 -15.30 -5.64 2.25
CA PRO A 151 -16.45 -6.35 2.81
C PRO A 151 -16.05 -7.51 3.74
N LEU A 152 -16.84 -7.76 4.78
CA LEU A 152 -16.60 -8.84 5.73
C LEU A 152 -16.50 -10.22 5.07
N ALA A 153 -17.29 -10.46 4.02
CA ALA A 153 -17.26 -11.74 3.29
C ALA A 153 -15.92 -11.97 2.61
N ASP A 154 -15.35 -10.94 1.96
CA ASP A 154 -14.04 -11.02 1.30
C ASP A 154 -12.91 -11.19 2.32
N ARG A 155 -13.01 -10.51 3.48
CA ARG A 155 -12.06 -10.68 4.58
C ARG A 155 -12.09 -12.12 5.13
N ALA A 156 -13.28 -12.70 5.30
CA ALA A 156 -13.42 -14.08 5.74
C ALA A 156 -12.81 -15.05 4.72
N ALA A 157 -13.10 -14.88 3.44
CA ALA A 157 -12.54 -15.72 2.38
C ALA A 157 -11.00 -15.58 2.30
N LEU A 158 -10.45 -14.39 2.48
CA LEU A 158 -9.00 -14.20 2.56
C LEU A 158 -8.43 -14.88 3.81
N ALA A 159 -9.07 -14.77 4.96
CA ALA A 159 -8.61 -15.42 6.18
C ALA A 159 -8.56 -16.95 6.04
N ASP A 160 -9.57 -17.54 5.39
CA ASP A 160 -9.60 -18.97 5.08
C ASP A 160 -8.46 -19.37 4.12
N LEU A 161 -8.20 -18.55 3.09
CA LEU A 161 -7.07 -18.79 2.19
C LEU A 161 -5.73 -18.75 2.94
N LEU A 162 -5.52 -17.73 3.77
CA LEU A 162 -4.27 -17.52 4.52
C LEU A 162 -3.97 -18.66 5.49
N ALA A 163 -4.98 -19.34 6.04
CA ALA A 163 -4.79 -20.50 6.91
C ALA A 163 -4.01 -21.65 6.22
N HIS A 164 -4.02 -21.70 4.89
CA HIS A 164 -3.30 -22.69 4.08
C HIS A 164 -1.94 -22.19 3.55
N HIS A 165 -1.60 -20.91 3.82
CA HIS A 165 -0.40 -20.24 3.32
C HIS A 165 0.44 -19.61 4.45
N PRO A 166 1.03 -20.41 5.38
CA PRO A 166 1.75 -19.88 6.56
C PRO A 166 3.03 -19.12 6.24
N HIS A 167 3.47 -19.14 4.98
CA HIS A 167 4.58 -18.35 4.47
C HIS A 167 4.19 -16.89 4.17
N VAL A 168 2.90 -16.55 4.13
CA VAL A 168 2.45 -15.15 4.10
C VAL A 168 2.66 -14.56 5.50
N LYS A 169 3.68 -13.69 5.62
CA LYS A 169 4.15 -13.18 6.91
C LYS A 169 3.55 -11.82 7.26
N ARG A 170 3.09 -11.08 6.27
CA ARG A 170 2.55 -9.73 6.46
C ARG A 170 1.56 -9.38 5.35
N ILE A 171 0.49 -8.69 5.70
CA ILE A 171 -0.31 -7.92 4.77
C ILE A 171 0.06 -6.45 4.97
N VAL A 172 0.31 -5.73 3.87
CA VAL A 172 0.60 -4.30 3.88
C VAL A 172 -0.40 -3.54 3.02
N SER A 173 -0.84 -2.37 3.48
CA SER A 173 -1.89 -1.59 2.83
C SER A 173 -1.65 -0.08 2.99
N GLY A 174 -2.37 0.72 2.22
CA GLY A 174 -2.50 2.17 2.31
C GLY A 174 -3.91 2.60 2.68
N HIS A 175 -4.49 3.50 1.88
CA HIS A 175 -5.88 3.96 1.88
C HIS A 175 -6.32 4.76 3.12
N LEU A 176 -5.88 4.36 4.29
CA LEU A 176 -6.33 4.96 5.56
C LEU A 176 -5.49 6.16 5.99
N HIS A 177 -4.43 6.46 5.25
CA HIS A 177 -3.45 7.53 5.56
C HIS A 177 -3.05 7.55 7.04
N ARG A 178 -2.97 6.37 7.66
CA ARG A 178 -2.61 6.18 9.07
C ARG A 178 -1.87 4.87 9.27
N ALA A 179 -0.88 4.90 10.16
CA ALA A 179 -0.28 3.67 10.64
C ALA A 179 -1.25 2.96 11.57
N MET A 180 -1.65 1.76 11.20
CA MET A 180 -2.47 0.88 12.02
C MET A 180 -1.88 -0.53 12.01
N VAL A 181 -2.10 -1.27 13.08
CA VAL A 181 -1.71 -2.68 13.20
C VAL A 181 -2.93 -3.49 13.61
N GLY A 182 -3.17 -4.57 12.89
CA GLY A 182 -4.20 -5.56 13.20
C GLY A 182 -3.76 -6.93 12.72
N ALA A 183 -4.71 -7.86 12.60
CA ALA A 183 -4.45 -9.18 12.04
C ALA A 183 -5.69 -9.72 11.32
N LEU A 184 -5.47 -10.52 10.28
CA LEU A 184 -6.50 -11.27 9.57
C LEU A 184 -6.04 -12.73 9.39
N GLY A 185 -6.86 -13.69 9.84
CA GLY A 185 -6.52 -15.11 9.74
C GLY A 185 -5.19 -15.49 10.41
N GLY A 186 -4.77 -14.74 11.45
CA GLY A 186 -3.48 -14.93 12.12
C GLY A 186 -2.30 -14.20 11.46
N VAL A 187 -2.46 -13.65 10.25
CA VAL A 187 -1.43 -12.87 9.56
C VAL A 187 -1.51 -11.41 10.02
N PRO A 188 -0.41 -10.81 10.51
CA PRO A 188 -0.40 -9.40 10.88
C PRO A 188 -0.64 -8.49 9.67
N VAL A 189 -1.48 -7.46 9.85
CA VAL A 189 -1.79 -6.42 8.87
C VAL A 189 -1.21 -5.10 9.34
N PHE A 190 -0.53 -4.40 8.45
CA PHE A 190 0.04 -3.08 8.68
C PHE A 190 -0.47 -2.11 7.60
N THR A 191 -0.99 -0.94 8.01
CA THR A 191 -1.31 0.15 7.10
C THR A 191 -0.23 1.21 7.16
N CYS A 192 0.22 1.68 6.01
CA CYS A 192 1.20 2.76 5.91
C CYS A 192 0.50 4.12 6.06
N PRO A 193 1.10 5.10 6.73
CA PRO A 193 0.62 6.48 6.66
C PRO A 193 0.77 7.03 5.25
N GLY A 194 -0.01 8.03 4.90
CA GLY A 194 0.14 8.73 3.63
C GLY A 194 1.49 9.46 3.54
N ALA A 195 2.09 9.45 2.37
CA ALA A 195 3.31 10.21 2.10
C ALA A 195 3.06 11.72 2.02
N ASN A 196 1.79 12.13 1.91
CA ASN A 196 1.35 13.52 1.79
C ASN A 196 0.50 13.91 3.00
N LEU A 197 -0.82 13.69 2.95
CA LEU A 197 -1.77 14.07 3.99
C LEU A 197 -2.10 12.88 4.92
N GLN A 198 -2.56 13.21 6.13
CA GLN A 198 -3.04 12.21 7.10
C GLN A 198 -4.52 12.42 7.39
N LEU A 199 -5.25 11.31 7.61
CA LEU A 199 -6.64 11.34 8.06
C LEU A 199 -6.71 11.30 9.58
N ALA A 200 -7.58 12.13 10.16
CA ALA A 200 -7.76 12.19 11.60
C ALA A 200 -8.41 10.92 12.17
N LEU A 201 -8.02 10.52 13.36
CA LEU A 201 -8.65 9.43 14.08
C LEU A 201 -9.98 9.90 14.69
N ALA A 202 -11.05 9.83 13.91
CA ALA A 202 -12.37 10.36 14.24
C ALA A 202 -13.41 9.23 14.44
N PHE A 203 -13.41 8.58 15.61
CA PHE A 203 -14.27 7.41 15.94
C PHE A 203 -15.79 7.64 15.79
N ARG A 204 -16.23 8.88 15.63
CA ARG A 204 -17.66 9.22 15.44
C ARG A 204 -17.97 9.72 14.03
N ALA A 205 -16.96 9.81 13.13
CA ALA A 205 -17.18 10.26 11.77
C ALA A 205 -17.97 9.22 10.98
N THR A 206 -19.06 9.65 10.34
CA THR A 206 -19.92 8.82 9.49
C THR A 206 -19.99 9.30 8.04
N GLY A 207 -19.28 10.37 7.73
CA GLY A 207 -19.16 10.97 6.40
C GLY A 207 -17.70 11.25 6.06
N GLU A 208 -17.42 12.40 5.47
CA GLU A 208 -16.07 12.81 5.11
C GLU A 208 -15.13 12.80 6.35
N LEU A 209 -13.95 12.22 6.16
CA LEU A 209 -12.94 12.16 7.20
C LEU A 209 -12.13 13.46 7.20
N PRO A 210 -12.00 14.12 8.37
CA PRO A 210 -11.14 15.28 8.45
C PRO A 210 -9.66 14.87 8.32
N THR A 211 -8.87 15.75 7.72
CA THR A 211 -7.41 15.65 7.76
C THR A 211 -6.86 16.21 9.07
N ASN A 212 -5.61 15.89 9.39
CA ASN A 212 -4.89 16.46 10.53
C ASN A 212 -3.42 16.73 10.16
N ASP A 213 -2.69 17.33 11.11
CA ASP A 213 -1.28 17.70 10.98
C ASP A 213 -0.32 16.60 11.50
N ASP A 214 -0.77 15.34 11.61
CA ASP A 214 0.14 14.24 11.92
C ASP A 214 1.22 14.17 10.81
N PRO A 215 2.49 13.88 11.15
CA PRO A 215 3.55 13.85 10.16
C PRO A 215 3.28 12.76 9.11
N PRO A 216 3.56 13.00 7.83
CA PRO A 216 3.62 11.96 6.83
C PRO A 216 4.72 10.95 7.19
N GLY A 217 4.72 9.79 6.54
CA GLY A 217 5.70 8.78 6.87
C GLY A 217 5.79 7.67 5.85
N TYR A 218 6.68 6.74 6.12
CA TYR A 218 6.84 5.51 5.37
C TYR A 218 7.08 4.33 6.32
N ALA A 219 7.05 3.12 5.79
CA ALA A 219 7.34 1.93 6.59
C ALA A 219 8.54 1.16 6.01
N LEU A 220 9.24 0.45 6.90
CA LEU A 220 10.28 -0.51 6.54
C LEU A 220 9.86 -1.89 7.03
N HIS A 221 9.89 -2.89 6.15
CA HIS A 221 9.56 -4.27 6.44
C HIS A 221 10.80 -5.15 6.28
N LEU A 222 11.27 -5.71 7.38
CA LEU A 222 12.49 -6.52 7.44
C LEU A 222 12.14 -7.98 7.73
N LEU A 223 12.67 -8.91 6.95
CA LEU A 223 12.64 -10.32 7.30
C LEU A 223 13.78 -10.61 8.28
N LEU A 224 13.44 -10.93 9.52
CA LEU A 224 14.36 -11.25 10.60
C LEU A 224 13.91 -12.56 11.25
N ASP A 225 14.79 -13.55 11.34
CA ASP A 225 14.52 -14.85 11.97
C ASP A 225 13.25 -15.55 11.44
N GLY A 226 12.95 -15.35 10.14
CA GLY A 226 11.79 -15.94 9.47
C GLY A 226 10.46 -15.20 9.65
N GLU A 227 10.45 -14.07 10.38
CA GLU A 227 9.29 -13.21 10.62
C GLU A 227 9.52 -11.79 10.09
N VAL A 228 8.43 -11.09 9.77
CA VAL A 228 8.50 -9.71 9.26
C VAL A 228 8.31 -8.70 10.41
N THR A 229 9.34 -7.92 10.68
CA THR A 229 9.25 -6.74 11.54
C THR A 229 8.97 -5.51 10.70
N SER A 230 8.02 -4.67 11.12
CA SER A 230 7.69 -3.41 10.45
C SER A 230 8.03 -2.22 11.33
N HIS A 231 8.74 -1.25 10.78
CA HIS A 231 9.03 0.03 11.43
C HIS A 231 8.25 1.13 10.73
N LEU A 232 7.57 1.97 11.50
CA LEU A 232 7.04 3.24 11.05
C LEU A 232 8.13 4.31 11.17
N VAL A 233 8.35 5.05 10.10
CA VAL A 233 9.32 6.16 10.05
C VAL A 233 8.57 7.44 9.69
N PRO A 234 8.36 8.37 10.64
CA PRO A 234 7.79 9.68 10.34
C PRO A 234 8.79 10.53 9.55
N LEU A 235 8.25 11.45 8.73
CA LEU A 235 9.00 12.39 7.89
C LEU A 235 8.99 13.81 8.45
#